data_eba1d09c3e630f7582891c902d2adbdc
#
_entry.id   eba1d09c3e630f7582891c902d2adbdc
#
_cell.length_a   1.000
_cell.length_b   1.000
_cell.length_c   1.000
_cell.angle_alpha   90.00
_cell.angle_beta   90.00
_cell.angle_gamma   90.00
#
_symmetry.space_group_name_H-M   'P 1'
#
loop_
_entity.id
_entity.type
_entity.pdbx_description
1 polymer ?
#
loop_
_entity_poly.entity_id
_entity_poly.type
_entity_poly.pdbx_seq_one_letter_code
_entity_poly.pdbx_strand_id
1 'polypeptide(L)'
;MKYLLSTIIFFISFISFSQDINFGDGEFEVKTNIDAVYTDDGDTYKISSSGDAGDYGKVYLSYKFTSILDTDGQGEFTGFAWAQQGEETQQATLQGVWKKQGNVFILYSLDSVTDGNLMMVSGVLDMVNQTLNFKVSPIQ
;
A
#
# COMPACT_ATOMS: atom_id res chain seq x y z
N MET A 1 6.41 26.12 66.00
CA MET A 1 6.16 26.53 64.60
C MET A 1 6.42 25.32 63.67
N LYS A 2 5.36 24.75 63.16
CA LYS A 2 5.46 23.58 62.26
C LYS A 2 5.36 24.10 60.85
N TYR A 3 6.43 23.96 60.07
CA TYR A 3 6.42 24.28 58.65
C TYR A 3 5.79 23.12 57.90
N LEU A 4 4.61 23.35 57.35
CA LEU A 4 3.92 22.42 56.47
C LEU A 4 4.51 22.59 55.06
N LEU A 5 5.39 21.68 54.68
CA LEU A 5 5.95 21.64 53.30
C LEU A 5 4.93 20.97 52.40
N SER A 6 4.16 21.76 51.69
CA SER A 6 3.21 21.26 50.68
C SER A 6 3.98 20.91 49.41
N THR A 7 4.25 19.64 49.23
CA THR A 7 4.85 19.11 47.99
C THR A 7 3.75 18.99 46.96
N ILE A 8 3.67 19.97 46.06
CA ILE A 8 2.82 19.88 44.89
C ILE A 8 3.51 18.95 43.89
N ILE A 9 3.03 17.70 43.81
CA ILE A 9 3.43 16.76 42.76
C ILE A 9 2.71 17.17 41.50
N PHE A 10 3.45 17.79 40.59
CA PHE A 10 2.99 18.09 39.24
C PHE A 10 2.95 16.77 38.46
N PHE A 11 1.77 16.16 38.36
CA PHE A 11 1.56 15.07 37.41
C PHE A 11 1.59 15.64 36.00
N ILE A 12 2.75 15.60 35.38
CA ILE A 12 2.88 15.83 33.96
C ILE A 12 2.35 14.55 33.30
N SER A 13 1.11 14.57 32.86
CA SER A 13 0.55 13.54 31.99
C SER A 13 1.25 13.64 30.67
N PHE A 14 2.23 12.78 30.44
CA PHE A 14 2.76 12.56 29.10
C PHE A 14 1.63 11.95 28.26
N ILE A 15 1.00 12.76 27.43
CA ILE A 15 0.15 12.25 26.38
C ILE A 15 1.10 11.58 25.38
N SER A 16 1.28 10.27 25.54
CA SER A 16 1.95 9.45 24.54
C SER A 16 1.04 9.42 23.32
N PHE A 17 1.40 10.17 22.28
CA PHE A 17 0.82 9.92 20.96
C PHE A 17 1.39 8.59 20.48
N SER A 18 0.60 7.54 20.57
CA SER A 18 0.90 6.30 19.89
C SER A 18 0.80 6.58 18.39
N GLN A 19 1.90 6.37 17.68
CA GLN A 19 1.93 6.42 16.22
C GLN A 19 1.70 5.03 15.61
N ASP A 20 0.98 4.18 16.32
CA ASP A 20 0.64 2.86 15.82
C ASP A 20 -0.33 2.98 14.65
N ILE A 21 -0.08 2.19 13.62
CA ILE A 21 -0.99 2.09 12.49
C ILE A 21 -2.19 1.28 12.94
N ASN A 22 -3.36 1.90 12.93
CA ASN A 22 -4.62 1.21 13.16
C ASN A 22 -5.17 0.73 11.81
N PHE A 23 -5.31 -0.58 11.66
CA PHE A 23 -6.01 -1.16 10.53
C PHE A 23 -7.50 -1.02 10.77
N GLY A 24 -8.19 -0.37 9.84
CA GLY A 24 -9.65 -0.23 9.89
C GLY A 24 -10.35 -1.55 9.59
N ASP A 25 -11.59 -1.65 10.02
CA ASP A 25 -12.47 -2.71 9.56
C ASP A 25 -12.69 -2.59 8.04
N GLY A 26 -12.89 -3.71 7.38
CA GLY A 26 -13.18 -3.73 5.95
C GLY A 26 -12.01 -4.11 5.06
N GLU A 27 -11.10 -4.95 5.56
CA GLU A 27 -10.10 -5.60 4.70
C GLU A 27 -10.79 -6.31 3.53
N PHE A 28 -10.26 -6.14 2.32
CA PHE A 28 -10.77 -6.79 1.13
C PHE A 28 -9.64 -7.26 0.22
N GLU A 29 -9.98 -8.16 -0.69
CA GLU A 29 -9.05 -8.69 -1.69
C GLU A 29 -9.25 -8.01 -3.04
N VAL A 30 -8.13 -7.72 -3.71
CA VAL A 30 -8.08 -7.29 -5.10
C VAL A 30 -7.39 -8.38 -5.91
N LYS A 31 -8.08 -8.93 -6.90
CA LYS A 31 -7.56 -10.01 -7.75
C LYS A 31 -7.45 -9.50 -9.17
N THR A 32 -6.22 -9.48 -9.67
CA THR A 32 -5.95 -9.01 -11.03
C THR A 32 -5.08 -9.98 -11.81
N ASN A 33 -5.20 -9.93 -13.12
CA ASN A 33 -4.29 -10.57 -14.06
C ASN A 33 -3.36 -9.52 -14.66
N ILE A 34 -2.11 -9.91 -14.93
CA ILE A 34 -1.15 -9.06 -15.59
C ILE A 34 -1.54 -8.92 -17.06
N ASP A 35 -1.71 -7.68 -17.52
CA ASP A 35 -2.05 -7.37 -18.90
C ASP A 35 -0.81 -7.15 -19.77
N ALA A 36 0.21 -6.47 -19.23
CA ALA A 36 1.45 -6.20 -19.91
C ALA A 36 2.62 -6.01 -18.95
N VAL A 37 3.79 -6.42 -19.41
CA VAL A 37 5.08 -6.16 -18.75
C VAL A 37 6.05 -5.66 -19.82
N TYR A 38 6.67 -4.50 -19.60
CA TYR A 38 7.65 -3.96 -20.52
C TYR A 38 8.68 -3.08 -19.84
N THR A 39 9.80 -2.87 -20.51
CA THR A 39 10.88 -1.98 -20.09
C THR A 39 11.44 -1.24 -21.30
N ASP A 40 11.81 0.02 -21.12
CA ASP A 40 12.46 0.83 -22.16
C ASP A 40 14.00 0.83 -21.99
N ASP A 41 14.49 0.57 -20.78
CA ASP A 41 15.89 0.73 -20.39
C ASP A 41 16.55 -0.55 -19.83
N GLY A 42 15.77 -1.58 -19.56
CA GLY A 42 16.23 -2.82 -18.93
C GLY A 42 16.34 -2.77 -17.40
N ASP A 43 16.20 -1.59 -16.80
CA ASP A 43 16.35 -1.35 -15.35
C ASP A 43 15.01 -1.03 -14.68
N THR A 44 14.15 -0.32 -15.39
CA THR A 44 12.80 0.04 -14.92
C THR A 44 11.77 -0.82 -15.63
N TYR A 45 10.95 -1.54 -14.87
CA TYR A 45 9.89 -2.37 -15.40
C TYR A 45 8.52 -1.74 -15.17
N LYS A 46 7.75 -1.67 -16.23
CA LYS A 46 6.36 -1.20 -16.21
C LYS A 46 5.44 -2.39 -16.29
N ILE A 47 4.49 -2.48 -15.36
CA ILE A 47 3.53 -3.59 -15.28
C ILE A 47 2.14 -3.00 -15.20
N SER A 48 1.25 -3.47 -16.06
CA SER A 48 -0.18 -3.18 -15.97
C SER A 48 -0.95 -4.45 -15.64
N SER A 49 -1.99 -4.29 -14.84
CA SER A 49 -2.91 -5.38 -14.50
C SER A 49 -4.33 -4.88 -14.38
N SER A 50 -5.28 -5.76 -14.49
CA SER A 50 -6.70 -5.44 -14.34
C SER A 50 -7.47 -6.58 -13.72
N GLY A 51 -8.56 -6.25 -13.03
CA GLY A 51 -9.37 -7.25 -12.36
C GLY A 51 -10.50 -6.65 -11.55
N ASP A 52 -10.76 -7.25 -10.41
CA ASP A 52 -11.85 -6.90 -9.51
C ASP A 52 -11.32 -6.41 -8.17
N ALA A 53 -11.88 -5.30 -7.69
CA ALA A 53 -11.51 -4.64 -6.43
C ALA A 53 -12.72 -4.54 -5.47
N GLY A 54 -13.58 -5.55 -5.45
CA GLY A 54 -14.75 -5.60 -4.57
C GLY A 54 -15.71 -4.43 -4.80
N ASP A 55 -15.99 -3.67 -3.75
CA ASP A 55 -16.91 -2.53 -3.81
C ASP A 55 -16.43 -1.39 -4.71
N TYR A 56 -15.14 -1.31 -5.01
CA TYR A 56 -14.60 -0.37 -5.99
C TYR A 56 -14.86 -0.78 -7.45
N GLY A 57 -15.26 -2.03 -7.68
CA GLY A 57 -15.61 -2.55 -9.00
C GLY A 57 -14.41 -3.00 -9.82
N LYS A 58 -14.45 -2.73 -11.12
CA LYS A 58 -13.37 -3.04 -12.05
C LYS A 58 -12.18 -2.10 -11.81
N VAL A 59 -11.01 -2.69 -11.64
CA VAL A 59 -9.78 -1.93 -11.39
C VAL A 59 -8.75 -2.13 -12.50
N TYR A 60 -8.06 -1.06 -12.84
CA TYR A 60 -6.89 -1.01 -13.71
C TYR A 60 -5.73 -0.44 -12.92
N LEU A 61 -4.61 -1.14 -12.94
CA LEU A 61 -3.41 -0.80 -12.20
C LEU A 61 -2.24 -0.60 -13.18
N SER A 62 -1.44 0.41 -12.93
CA SER A 62 -0.19 0.63 -13.64
C SER A 62 0.93 0.89 -12.64
N TYR A 63 2.02 0.15 -12.78
CA TYR A 63 3.17 0.20 -11.88
C TYR A 63 4.45 0.51 -12.63
N LYS A 64 5.34 1.18 -11.94
CA LYS A 64 6.73 1.36 -12.32
C LYS A 64 7.61 0.80 -11.20
N PHE A 65 8.30 -0.30 -11.49
CA PHE A 65 9.21 -0.97 -10.54
C PHE A 65 10.65 -0.59 -10.83
N THR A 66 11.38 -0.24 -9.78
CA THR A 66 12.78 0.16 -9.81
C THR A 66 13.56 -0.48 -8.66
N SER A 67 14.89 -0.44 -8.75
CA SER A 67 15.79 -0.69 -7.61
C SER A 67 16.76 0.48 -7.53
N ILE A 68 16.35 1.56 -6.85
CA ILE A 68 17.09 2.83 -6.82
C ILE A 68 18.46 2.66 -6.16
N LEU A 69 18.56 1.82 -5.14
CA LEU A 69 19.77 1.54 -4.42
C LEU A 69 20.57 0.36 -5.00
N ASP A 70 20.10 -0.21 -6.11
CA ASP A 70 20.69 -1.39 -6.76
C ASP A 70 20.91 -2.56 -5.77
N THR A 71 19.94 -2.74 -4.87
CA THR A 71 19.96 -3.83 -3.90
C THR A 71 19.38 -5.08 -4.54
N ASP A 72 20.11 -6.19 -4.46
CA ASP A 72 19.66 -7.45 -5.04
C ASP A 72 18.33 -7.92 -4.45
N GLY A 73 17.39 -8.25 -5.33
CA GLY A 73 16.11 -8.84 -4.99
C GLY A 73 15.14 -7.93 -4.24
N GLN A 74 15.34 -6.62 -4.24
CA GLN A 74 14.40 -5.66 -3.66
C GLN A 74 14.48 -4.28 -4.33
N GLY A 75 13.42 -3.50 -4.17
CA GLY A 75 13.38 -2.15 -4.69
C GLY A 75 12.08 -1.44 -4.33
N GLU A 76 11.77 -0.43 -5.11
CA GLU A 76 10.66 0.48 -4.90
C GLU A 76 9.72 0.45 -6.08
N PHE A 77 8.49 0.86 -5.86
CA PHE A 77 7.54 1.09 -6.94
C PHE A 77 6.67 2.31 -6.68
N THR A 78 6.21 2.88 -7.77
CA THR A 78 5.13 3.85 -7.83
C THR A 78 4.10 3.39 -8.84
N GLY A 79 2.88 3.92 -8.73
CA GLY A 79 1.85 3.56 -9.68
C GLY A 79 0.56 4.33 -9.47
N PHE A 80 -0.42 3.97 -10.29
CA PHE A 80 -1.76 4.51 -10.23
C PHE A 80 -2.78 3.39 -10.38
N ALA A 81 -3.89 3.55 -9.68
CA ALA A 81 -5.08 2.74 -9.86
C ALA A 81 -6.22 3.60 -10.39
N TRP A 82 -7.04 3.00 -11.24
CA TRP A 82 -8.32 3.53 -11.63
C TRP A 82 -9.37 2.44 -11.47
N ALA A 83 -10.40 2.72 -10.69
CA ALA A 83 -11.49 1.80 -10.44
C ALA A 83 -12.81 2.41 -10.90
N GLN A 84 -13.71 1.59 -11.37
CA GLN A 84 -15.04 2.02 -11.79
C GLN A 84 -16.09 0.97 -11.43
N GLN A 85 -17.17 1.47 -10.83
CA GLN A 85 -18.37 0.70 -10.59
C GLN A 85 -19.58 1.51 -11.08
N GLY A 86 -20.21 1.05 -12.15
CA GLY A 86 -21.26 1.83 -12.82
C GLY A 86 -20.70 3.14 -13.36
N GLU A 87 -21.25 4.27 -12.92
CA GLU A 87 -20.80 5.61 -13.29
C GLU A 87 -19.78 6.20 -12.30
N GLU A 88 -19.61 5.58 -11.15
CA GLU A 88 -18.66 6.03 -10.11
C GLU A 88 -17.25 5.59 -10.44
N THR A 89 -16.34 6.54 -10.38
CA THR A 89 -14.90 6.30 -10.59
C THR A 89 -14.10 6.73 -9.38
N GLN A 90 -13.06 5.94 -9.06
CA GLN A 90 -12.08 6.28 -8.04
C GLN A 90 -10.67 6.13 -8.63
N GLN A 91 -9.75 6.93 -8.13
CA GLN A 91 -8.34 6.84 -8.46
C GLN A 91 -7.51 6.70 -7.19
N ALA A 92 -6.34 6.10 -7.32
CA ALA A 92 -5.39 6.01 -6.23
C ALA A 92 -3.96 6.21 -6.72
N THR A 93 -3.14 6.82 -5.86
CA THR A 93 -1.69 6.79 -6.00
C THR A 93 -1.16 5.58 -5.22
N LEU A 94 -0.25 4.86 -5.85
CA LEU A 94 0.36 3.65 -5.31
C LEU A 94 1.85 3.90 -5.11
N GLN A 95 2.37 3.61 -3.93
CA GLN A 95 3.79 3.70 -3.67
C GLN A 95 4.21 2.72 -2.57
N GLY A 96 5.35 2.09 -2.78
CA GLY A 96 5.83 1.11 -1.84
C GLY A 96 7.13 0.46 -2.23
N VAL A 97 7.33 -0.71 -1.66
CA VAL A 97 8.53 -1.51 -1.83
C VAL A 97 8.18 -2.93 -2.27
N TRP A 98 9.10 -3.55 -2.97
CA TRP A 98 8.99 -4.95 -3.37
C TRP A 98 10.20 -5.75 -2.93
N LYS A 99 9.99 -7.03 -2.71
CA LYS A 99 11.03 -7.99 -2.39
C LYS A 99 10.78 -9.30 -3.11
N LYS A 100 11.80 -9.80 -3.80
CA LYS A 100 11.76 -11.12 -4.43
C LYS A 100 11.81 -12.21 -3.35
N GLN A 101 10.88 -13.14 -3.42
CA GLN A 101 10.80 -14.28 -2.54
C GLN A 101 10.54 -15.55 -3.36
N GLY A 102 11.58 -16.33 -3.61
CA GLY A 102 11.50 -17.46 -4.51
C GLY A 102 11.17 -17.02 -5.95
N ASN A 103 10.06 -17.48 -6.49
CA ASN A 103 9.60 -17.19 -7.85
C ASN A 103 8.51 -16.10 -7.90
N VAL A 104 8.20 -15.46 -6.77
CA VAL A 104 7.24 -14.36 -6.69
C VAL A 104 7.88 -13.09 -6.12
N PHE A 105 7.19 -11.98 -6.25
CA PHE A 105 7.56 -10.71 -5.65
C PHE A 105 6.48 -10.29 -4.65
N ILE A 106 6.89 -10.01 -3.43
CA ILE A 106 6.01 -9.49 -2.39
C ILE A 106 6.04 -7.98 -2.44
N LEU A 107 4.87 -7.35 -2.43
CA LEU A 107 4.69 -5.91 -2.50
C LEU A 107 4.05 -5.39 -1.21
N TYR A 108 4.53 -4.24 -0.76
CA TYR A 108 3.92 -3.48 0.34
C TYR A 108 3.72 -2.05 -0.13
N SER A 109 2.52 -1.53 0.02
CA SER A 109 2.11 -0.23 -0.50
C SER A 109 1.31 0.56 0.52
N LEU A 110 1.44 1.87 0.46
CA LEU A 110 0.57 2.83 1.13
C LEU A 110 -0.10 3.66 0.04
N ASP A 111 -1.40 3.54 -0.07
CA ASP A 111 -2.17 4.11 -1.16
C ASP A 111 -3.07 5.24 -0.67
N SER A 112 -3.19 6.28 -1.47
CA SER A 112 -4.12 7.37 -1.24
C SER A 112 -5.21 7.35 -2.31
N VAL A 113 -6.46 7.26 -1.88
CA VAL A 113 -7.63 7.12 -2.75
C VAL A 113 -8.43 8.41 -2.81
N THR A 114 -9.02 8.70 -3.96
CA THR A 114 -9.79 9.94 -4.19
C THR A 114 -11.05 10.06 -3.32
N ASP A 115 -11.56 8.99 -2.76
CA ASP A 115 -12.63 9.00 -1.77
C ASP A 115 -12.19 9.46 -0.36
N GLY A 116 -10.90 9.74 -0.18
CA GLY A 116 -10.30 10.19 1.08
C GLY A 116 -9.74 9.06 1.94
N ASN A 117 -9.87 7.80 1.52
CA ASN A 117 -9.31 6.68 2.24
C ASN A 117 -7.80 6.56 2.01
N LEU A 118 -7.09 6.21 3.08
CA LEU A 118 -5.72 5.74 3.02
C LEU A 118 -5.71 4.23 3.22
N MET A 119 -4.94 3.52 2.42
CA MET A 119 -4.89 2.06 2.43
C MET A 119 -3.48 1.57 2.69
N MET A 120 -3.36 0.53 3.52
CA MET A 120 -2.17 -0.30 3.56
C MET A 120 -2.44 -1.57 2.75
N VAL A 121 -1.49 -1.92 1.90
CA VAL A 121 -1.65 -3.01 0.94
C VAL A 121 -0.49 -3.97 1.03
N SER A 122 -0.77 -5.24 1.03
CA SER A 122 0.21 -6.29 0.78
C SER A 122 -0.20 -7.09 -0.45
N GLY A 123 0.75 -7.39 -1.32
CA GLY A 123 0.46 -8.05 -2.58
C GLY A 123 1.48 -9.10 -2.98
N VAL A 124 1.07 -9.95 -3.89
CA VAL A 124 1.92 -10.95 -4.52
C VAL A 124 1.86 -10.79 -6.04
N LEU A 125 2.99 -10.48 -6.63
CA LEU A 125 3.20 -10.46 -8.06
C LEU A 125 3.80 -11.81 -8.49
N ASP A 126 3.03 -12.58 -9.23
CA ASP A 126 3.44 -13.86 -9.79
C ASP A 126 3.53 -13.75 -11.32
N MET A 127 4.76 -13.61 -11.80
CA MET A 127 5.02 -13.45 -13.25
C MET A 127 4.78 -14.75 -14.02
N VAL A 128 4.94 -15.89 -13.38
CA VAL A 128 4.76 -17.21 -14.04
C VAL A 128 3.28 -17.50 -14.24
N ASN A 129 2.45 -17.25 -13.24
CA ASN A 129 1.01 -17.44 -13.30
C ASN A 129 0.26 -16.19 -13.81
N GLN A 130 0.98 -15.11 -14.08
CA GLN A 130 0.43 -13.85 -14.61
C GLN A 130 -0.64 -13.22 -13.72
N THR A 131 -0.42 -13.26 -12.42
CA THR A 131 -1.35 -12.69 -11.44
C THR A 131 -0.69 -11.63 -10.58
N LEU A 132 -1.48 -10.66 -10.17
CA LEU A 132 -1.12 -9.64 -9.19
C LEU A 132 -2.30 -9.45 -8.25
N ASN A 133 -2.18 -10.00 -7.06
CA ASN A 133 -3.26 -10.05 -6.08
C ASN A 133 -2.85 -9.34 -4.79
N PHE A 134 -3.81 -8.67 -4.18
CA PHE A 134 -3.59 -7.85 -2.99
C PHE A 134 -4.60 -8.11 -1.89
N LYS A 135 -4.14 -7.90 -0.66
CA LYS A 135 -4.97 -7.62 0.50
C LYS A 135 -4.88 -6.13 0.80
N VAL A 136 -6.02 -5.48 0.91
CA VAL A 136 -6.14 -4.04 1.10
C VAL A 136 -6.83 -3.78 2.43
N SER A 137 -6.18 -3.01 3.30
CA SER A 137 -6.71 -2.66 4.62
C SER A 137 -6.78 -1.14 4.76
N PRO A 138 -7.97 -0.58 5.01
CA PRO A 138 -8.08 0.84 5.34
C PRO A 138 -7.28 1.18 6.59
N ILE A 139 -6.66 2.36 6.59
CA ILE A 139 -5.97 2.93 7.75
C ILE A 139 -6.89 3.97 8.39
N GLN A 140 -7.06 3.91 9.70
CA GLN A 140 -7.85 4.89 10.45
C GLN A 140 -6.95 5.83 11.25
#